data_9b45e97f94ecc80c09c7723df81958b4
#
_entry.id   9b45e97f94ecc80c09c7723df81958b4
#
_cell.length_a   1.000
_cell.length_b   1.000
_cell.length_c   1.000
_cell.angle_alpha   90.00
_cell.angle_beta   90.00
_cell.angle_gamma   90.00
#
_symmetry.space_group_name_H-M   'P 1'
#
loop_
_entity.id
_entity.type
_entity.pdbx_description
1 polymer ?
#
loop_
_entity_poly.entity_id
_entity_poly.type
_entity_poly.pdbx_seq_one_letter_code
_entity_poly.pdbx_strand_id
1 'polypeptide(L)'
;MAPSFWGQFDQAISLIVHGNGYPWSAAWVSVRLALVATVAALIIGLPFGLALGLGRFRGRRALQILANASIGLPPVLVGLVLLLLLLPTAPLASLHIAFTLKAMYIAQTVLALPYIVALVPAAIQGMPEGLLDQARRLGAGRAQLAVLALREARVGVMAAVIAAAASAVSEVGAVILVGGNTEDHTETLVGGLLEQLDPNGASANFLAMAILLAVVIVVLVGLLAIVQQLGPGLRLPVPRWVRTRGA
;
A
#
# COMPACT_ATOMS: atom_id res chain seq x y z
N MET A 1 -3.70 14.09 40.92
CA MET A 1 -3.83 12.63 40.76
C MET A 1 -3.78 12.34 39.30
N ALA A 2 -2.88 11.51 38.81
CA ALA A 2 -2.93 11.06 37.42
C ALA A 2 -4.24 10.33 37.18
N PRO A 3 -4.94 10.57 36.06
CA PRO A 3 -6.17 9.88 35.75
C PRO A 3 -5.93 8.38 35.68
N SER A 4 -6.89 7.59 36.17
CA SER A 4 -6.76 6.13 36.13
C SER A 4 -6.74 5.64 34.68
N PHE A 5 -6.03 4.55 34.37
CA PHE A 5 -6.02 3.93 33.05
C PHE A 5 -7.42 3.72 32.49
N TRP A 6 -8.36 3.22 33.31
CA TRP A 6 -9.74 3.01 32.90
C TRP A 6 -10.48 4.29 32.54
N GLY A 7 -10.22 5.40 33.27
CA GLY A 7 -10.80 6.70 32.93
C GLY A 7 -10.26 7.24 31.59
N GLN A 8 -8.98 7.03 31.30
CA GLN A 8 -8.40 7.37 29.98
C GLN A 8 -8.98 6.50 28.87
N PHE A 9 -9.23 5.21 29.14
CA PHE A 9 -9.81 4.29 28.19
C PHE A 9 -11.27 4.67 27.83
N ASP A 10 -12.10 5.02 28.83
CA ASP A 10 -13.46 5.49 28.60
C ASP A 10 -13.48 6.80 27.78
N GLN A 11 -12.56 7.71 28.06
CA GLN A 11 -12.40 8.92 27.25
C GLN A 11 -11.95 8.61 25.84
N ALA A 12 -11.03 7.65 25.63
CA ALA A 12 -10.60 7.23 24.31
C ALA A 12 -11.74 6.66 23.48
N ILE A 13 -12.59 5.82 24.08
CA ILE A 13 -13.80 5.30 23.42
C ILE A 13 -14.77 6.45 23.08
N SER A 14 -14.96 7.41 24.00
CA SER A 14 -15.79 8.60 23.73
C SER A 14 -15.27 9.42 22.55
N LEU A 15 -13.95 9.65 22.43
CA LEU A 15 -13.33 10.35 21.30
C LEU A 15 -13.57 9.60 19.97
N ILE A 16 -13.49 8.28 19.98
CA ILE A 16 -13.75 7.45 18.80
C ILE A 16 -15.24 7.52 18.40
N VAL A 17 -16.15 7.33 19.33
CA VAL A 17 -17.59 7.26 19.06
C VAL A 17 -18.16 8.61 18.59
N HIS A 18 -17.72 9.72 19.17
CA HIS A 18 -18.19 11.05 18.76
C HIS A 18 -17.54 11.55 17.45
N GLY A 19 -16.53 10.87 16.96
CA GLY A 19 -15.92 11.18 15.65
C GLY A 19 -15.21 12.53 15.56
N ASN A 20 -14.95 13.17 16.68
CA ASN A 20 -14.39 14.51 16.74
C ASN A 20 -13.00 14.51 17.40
N GLY A 21 -12.15 15.40 16.90
CA GLY A 21 -10.85 15.69 17.51
C GLY A 21 -9.65 15.05 16.84
N TYR A 22 -8.53 15.23 17.47
CA TYR A 22 -7.19 14.92 17.03
C TYR A 22 -6.98 13.44 16.56
N PRO A 23 -7.49 12.38 17.25
CA PRO A 23 -7.28 11.01 16.76
C PRO A 23 -7.90 10.74 15.39
N TRP A 24 -9.01 11.40 15.06
CA TRP A 24 -9.67 11.23 13.77
C TRP A 24 -8.99 11.99 12.64
N SER A 25 -8.39 13.18 12.90
CA SER A 25 -7.57 13.88 11.92
C SER A 25 -6.36 13.04 11.50
N ALA A 26 -5.63 12.46 12.46
CA ALA A 26 -4.52 11.56 12.21
C ALA A 26 -4.94 10.28 11.47
N ALA A 27 -6.12 9.71 11.82
CA ALA A 27 -6.69 8.55 11.13
C ALA A 27 -7.01 8.87 9.66
N TRP A 28 -7.62 10.03 9.41
CA TRP A 28 -7.94 10.48 8.05
C TRP A 28 -6.69 10.67 7.20
N VAL A 29 -5.65 11.33 7.75
CA VAL A 29 -4.36 11.49 7.06
C VAL A 29 -3.76 10.13 6.72
N SER A 30 -3.75 9.17 7.68
CA SER A 30 -3.21 7.82 7.48
C SER A 30 -3.94 7.06 6.38
N VAL A 31 -5.29 7.03 6.43
CA VAL A 31 -6.12 6.31 5.45
C VAL A 31 -5.98 6.94 4.06
N ARG A 32 -6.06 8.28 3.98
CA ARG A 32 -5.89 9.01 2.73
C ARG A 32 -4.50 8.79 2.12
N LEU A 33 -3.46 8.80 2.96
CA LEU A 33 -2.09 8.56 2.54
C LEU A 33 -1.92 7.15 1.96
N ALA A 34 -2.40 6.14 2.67
CA ALA A 34 -2.34 4.75 2.22
C ALA A 34 -3.13 4.53 0.92
N LEU A 35 -4.33 5.10 0.81
CA LEU A 35 -5.17 4.97 -0.37
C LEU A 35 -4.51 5.62 -1.61
N VAL A 36 -4.09 6.88 -1.49
CA VAL A 36 -3.46 7.62 -2.61
C VAL A 36 -2.17 6.94 -3.05
N ALA A 37 -1.31 6.57 -2.10
CA ALA A 37 -0.04 5.91 -2.40
C ALA A 37 -0.25 4.54 -3.05
N THR A 38 -1.19 3.73 -2.55
CA THR A 38 -1.50 2.41 -3.12
C THR A 38 -2.06 2.52 -4.53
N VAL A 39 -2.98 3.47 -4.77
CA VAL A 39 -3.55 3.70 -6.11
C VAL A 39 -2.45 4.18 -7.07
N ALA A 40 -1.60 5.12 -6.65
CA ALA A 40 -0.48 5.58 -7.46
C ALA A 40 0.53 4.45 -7.76
N ALA A 41 0.89 3.65 -6.74
CA ALA A 41 1.75 2.48 -6.91
C ALA A 41 1.13 1.43 -7.83
N LEU A 42 -0.19 1.24 -7.78
CA LEU A 42 -0.91 0.32 -8.68
C LEU A 42 -0.87 0.84 -10.13
N ILE A 43 -1.20 2.11 -10.35
CA ILE A 43 -1.19 2.71 -11.69
C ILE A 43 0.21 2.62 -12.33
N ILE A 44 1.25 2.92 -11.57
CA ILE A 44 2.63 2.87 -12.05
C ILE A 44 3.15 1.43 -12.09
N GLY A 45 2.97 0.67 -11.02
CA GLY A 45 3.58 -0.65 -10.82
C GLY A 45 2.93 -1.77 -11.63
N LEU A 46 1.61 -1.69 -11.88
CA LEU A 46 0.90 -2.76 -12.58
C LEU A 46 1.42 -2.99 -14.02
N PRO A 47 1.67 -1.97 -14.85
CA PRO A 47 2.30 -2.16 -16.16
C PRO A 47 3.68 -2.84 -16.08
N PHE A 48 4.53 -2.43 -15.11
CA PHE A 48 5.82 -3.06 -14.88
C PHE A 48 5.67 -4.50 -14.39
N GLY A 49 4.78 -4.75 -13.46
CA GLY A 49 4.46 -6.08 -12.95
C GLY A 49 3.97 -7.02 -14.07
N LEU A 50 3.09 -6.54 -14.95
CA LEU A 50 2.63 -7.28 -16.12
C LEU A 50 3.77 -7.54 -17.11
N ALA A 51 4.62 -6.55 -17.38
CA ALA A 51 5.78 -6.70 -18.25
C ALA A 51 6.77 -7.75 -17.69
N LEU A 52 6.99 -7.76 -16.38
CA LEU A 52 7.82 -8.75 -15.70
C LEU A 52 7.14 -10.13 -15.61
N GLY A 53 5.81 -10.19 -15.50
CA GLY A 53 5.06 -11.45 -15.45
C GLY A 53 4.95 -12.15 -16.81
N LEU A 54 4.60 -11.39 -17.85
CA LEU A 54 4.28 -11.91 -19.19
C LEU A 54 5.44 -11.83 -20.17
N GLY A 55 6.39 -10.91 -19.93
CA GLY A 55 7.48 -10.60 -20.86
C GLY A 55 8.55 -11.69 -20.91
N ARG A 56 9.18 -11.82 -22.10
CA ARG A 56 10.35 -12.67 -22.33
C ARG A 56 11.46 -11.79 -22.91
N PHE A 57 12.26 -11.18 -22.03
CA PHE A 57 13.35 -10.29 -22.44
C PHE A 57 14.61 -10.50 -21.57
N ARG A 58 15.77 -10.10 -22.09
CA ARG A 58 17.02 -10.16 -21.35
C ARG A 58 16.97 -9.21 -20.17
N GLY A 59 17.46 -9.66 -18.99
CA GLY A 59 17.44 -8.86 -17.75
C GLY A 59 16.16 -8.97 -16.91
N ARG A 60 15.09 -9.62 -17.40
CA ARG A 60 13.85 -9.83 -16.63
C ARG A 60 14.10 -10.37 -15.23
N ARG A 61 14.95 -11.42 -15.12
CA ARG A 61 15.27 -12.06 -13.85
C ARG A 61 15.98 -11.11 -12.89
N ALA A 62 16.91 -10.30 -13.39
CA ALA A 62 17.61 -9.30 -12.58
C ALA A 62 16.63 -8.22 -12.06
N LEU A 63 15.70 -7.74 -12.89
CA LEU A 63 14.68 -6.79 -12.47
C LEU A 63 13.72 -7.39 -11.46
N GLN A 64 13.35 -8.66 -11.56
CA GLN A 64 12.54 -9.34 -10.56
C GLN A 64 13.28 -9.46 -9.22
N ILE A 65 14.56 -9.83 -9.25
CA ILE A 65 15.39 -9.88 -8.04
C ILE A 65 15.48 -8.51 -7.39
N LEU A 66 15.69 -7.46 -8.18
CA LEU A 66 15.76 -6.08 -7.69
C LEU A 66 14.43 -5.63 -7.07
N ALA A 67 13.31 -5.92 -7.73
CA ALA A 67 11.98 -5.60 -7.19
C ALA A 67 11.71 -6.33 -5.86
N ASN A 68 12.07 -7.61 -5.76
CA ASN A 68 11.93 -8.37 -4.52
C ASN A 68 12.86 -7.82 -3.41
N ALA A 69 14.10 -7.48 -3.75
CA ALA A 69 15.04 -6.89 -2.80
C ALA A 69 14.58 -5.52 -2.30
N SER A 70 13.89 -4.75 -3.16
CA SER A 70 13.39 -3.41 -2.80
C SER A 70 12.30 -3.45 -1.72
N ILE A 71 11.58 -4.57 -1.54
CA ILE A 71 10.64 -4.74 -0.40
C ILE A 71 11.38 -4.69 0.94
N GLY A 72 12.62 -5.16 0.98
CA GLY A 72 13.45 -5.18 2.19
C GLY A 72 14.25 -3.89 2.45
N LEU A 73 14.10 -2.86 1.61
CA LEU A 73 14.77 -1.58 1.86
C LEU A 73 14.23 -0.92 3.13
N PRO A 74 15.12 -0.44 4.03
CA PRO A 74 14.67 0.30 5.20
C PRO A 74 13.91 1.56 4.78
N PRO A 75 12.62 1.70 5.14
CA PRO A 75 11.80 2.83 4.71
C PRO A 75 12.37 4.19 5.10
N VAL A 76 13.00 4.26 6.27
CA VAL A 76 13.70 5.47 6.75
C VAL A 76 14.76 5.95 5.75
N LEU A 77 15.49 5.03 5.09
CA LEU A 77 16.46 5.41 4.06
C LEU A 77 15.78 6.04 2.84
N VAL A 78 14.63 5.50 2.43
CA VAL A 78 13.86 6.06 1.30
C VAL A 78 13.38 7.47 1.66
N GLY A 79 12.83 7.65 2.86
CA GLY A 79 12.41 8.96 3.37
C GLY A 79 13.57 9.95 3.45
N LEU A 80 14.72 9.52 3.97
CA LEU A 80 15.91 10.35 4.07
C LEU A 80 16.42 10.80 2.70
N VAL A 81 16.55 9.86 1.76
CA VAL A 81 17.00 10.18 0.39
C VAL A 81 16.03 11.16 -0.28
N LEU A 82 14.72 10.92 -0.15
CA LEU A 82 13.72 11.82 -0.71
C LEU A 82 13.78 13.20 -0.05
N LEU A 83 13.89 13.27 1.27
CA LEU A 83 14.04 14.55 1.98
C LEU A 83 15.29 15.30 1.50
N LEU A 84 16.45 14.62 1.43
CA LEU A 84 17.69 15.23 0.95
C LEU A 84 17.55 15.80 -0.46
N LEU A 85 16.79 15.13 -1.34
CA LEU A 85 16.52 15.62 -2.72
C LEU A 85 15.57 16.83 -2.75
N LEU A 86 14.75 17.03 -1.72
CA LEU A 86 13.76 18.12 -1.61
C LEU A 86 14.25 19.35 -0.85
N LEU A 87 15.41 19.28 -0.17
CA LEU A 87 15.98 20.42 0.58
C LEU A 87 16.34 21.59 -0.36
N PRO A 88 16.41 22.84 0.15
CA PRO A 88 16.54 24.05 -0.66
C PRO A 88 17.71 24.09 -1.65
N THR A 89 18.79 23.36 -1.40
CA THR A 89 19.99 23.31 -2.27
C THR A 89 20.05 22.08 -3.17
N ALA A 90 19.00 21.23 -3.14
CA ALA A 90 18.97 19.93 -3.80
C ALA A 90 18.27 19.97 -5.18
N PRO A 91 18.42 18.94 -6.02
CA PRO A 91 17.89 18.92 -7.39
C PRO A 91 16.37 19.10 -7.50
N LEU A 92 15.60 18.68 -6.49
CA LEU A 92 14.13 18.78 -6.48
C LEU A 92 13.62 19.94 -5.60
N ALA A 93 14.48 20.85 -5.15
CA ALA A 93 14.12 22.00 -4.33
C ALA A 93 13.02 22.88 -4.97
N SER A 94 13.03 23.00 -6.30
CA SER A 94 12.03 23.78 -7.05
C SER A 94 10.59 23.30 -6.91
N LEU A 95 10.37 22.06 -6.44
CA LEU A 95 9.03 21.53 -6.19
C LEU A 95 8.38 22.14 -4.95
N HIS A 96 9.16 22.66 -3.99
CA HIS A 96 8.69 23.27 -2.73
C HIS A 96 7.69 22.40 -1.96
N ILE A 97 7.91 21.08 -1.91
CA ILE A 97 6.99 20.11 -1.30
C ILE A 97 7.55 19.45 -0.02
N ALA A 98 8.79 19.77 0.40
CA ALA A 98 9.33 19.26 1.67
C ALA A 98 8.36 19.59 2.82
N PHE A 99 8.20 18.65 3.76
CA PHE A 99 7.31 18.76 4.93
C PHE A 99 5.83 19.00 4.57
N THR A 100 5.38 18.39 3.48
CA THR A 100 3.98 18.45 3.04
C THR A 100 3.40 17.06 2.78
N LEU A 101 2.06 16.96 2.74
CA LEU A 101 1.36 15.75 2.29
C LEU A 101 1.79 15.26 0.89
N LYS A 102 2.19 16.18 0.00
CA LYS A 102 2.68 15.81 -1.34
C LYS A 102 3.96 14.98 -1.27
N ALA A 103 4.92 15.39 -0.43
CA ALA A 103 6.14 14.61 -0.21
C ALA A 103 5.83 13.25 0.41
N MET A 104 4.88 13.19 1.36
CA MET A 104 4.44 11.94 1.97
C MET A 104 3.80 11.00 0.93
N TYR A 105 2.94 11.50 0.02
CA TYR A 105 2.38 10.69 -1.06
C TYR A 105 3.45 10.10 -1.98
N ILE A 106 4.48 10.88 -2.31
CA ILE A 106 5.61 10.41 -3.14
C ILE A 106 6.39 9.32 -2.39
N ALA A 107 6.78 9.58 -1.14
CA ALA A 107 7.52 8.62 -0.31
C ALA A 107 6.77 7.29 -0.19
N GLN A 108 5.50 7.35 0.16
CA GLN A 108 4.66 6.16 0.31
C GLN A 108 4.41 5.43 -1.02
N THR A 109 4.27 6.16 -2.13
CA THR A 109 4.16 5.54 -3.47
C THR A 109 5.43 4.77 -3.81
N VAL A 110 6.61 5.36 -3.57
CA VAL A 110 7.90 4.71 -3.80
C VAL A 110 8.04 3.44 -2.95
N LEU A 111 7.58 3.46 -1.70
CA LEU A 111 7.62 2.30 -0.80
C LEU A 111 6.57 1.23 -1.16
N ALA A 112 5.41 1.61 -1.64
CA ALA A 112 4.35 0.70 -2.06
C ALA A 112 4.62 0.04 -3.42
N LEU A 113 5.38 0.70 -4.30
CA LEU A 113 5.67 0.27 -5.66
C LEU A 113 6.30 -1.13 -5.74
N PRO A 114 7.33 -1.48 -4.93
CA PRO A 114 7.94 -2.80 -4.93
C PRO A 114 6.95 -3.93 -4.68
N TYR A 115 5.95 -3.74 -3.81
CA TYR A 115 4.94 -4.78 -3.56
C TYR A 115 4.16 -5.12 -4.82
N ILE A 116 3.78 -4.12 -5.62
CA ILE A 116 3.06 -4.36 -6.87
C ILE A 116 4.00 -4.98 -7.92
N VAL A 117 5.20 -4.40 -8.10
CA VAL A 117 6.16 -4.83 -9.14
C VAL A 117 6.73 -6.22 -8.87
N ALA A 118 6.82 -6.65 -7.61
CA ALA A 118 7.33 -7.96 -7.23
C ALA A 118 6.23 -9.03 -7.15
N LEU A 119 5.09 -8.71 -6.52
CA LEU A 119 4.06 -9.72 -6.24
C LEU A 119 3.13 -9.99 -7.43
N VAL A 120 2.88 -9.01 -8.30
CA VAL A 120 2.08 -9.24 -9.51
C VAL A 120 2.73 -10.25 -10.46
N PRO A 121 4.04 -10.16 -10.81
CA PRO A 121 4.69 -11.21 -11.59
C PRO A 121 4.66 -12.59 -10.91
N ALA A 122 4.84 -12.63 -9.59
CA ALA A 122 4.78 -13.88 -8.83
C ALA A 122 3.37 -14.53 -8.94
N ALA A 123 2.31 -13.72 -8.80
CA ALA A 123 0.94 -14.19 -8.99
C ALA A 123 0.68 -14.73 -10.41
N ILE A 124 1.22 -14.08 -11.44
CA ILE A 124 1.10 -14.52 -12.84
C ILE A 124 1.89 -15.83 -13.06
N GLN A 125 3.04 -15.98 -12.45
CA GLN A 125 3.86 -17.20 -12.54
C GLN A 125 3.25 -18.39 -11.81
N GLY A 126 2.42 -18.16 -10.80
CA GLY A 126 1.65 -19.18 -10.08
C GLY A 126 0.40 -19.67 -10.81
N MET A 127 0.10 -19.15 -12.01
CA MET A 127 -1.02 -19.64 -12.82
C MET A 127 -0.76 -21.04 -13.38
N PRO A 128 -1.83 -21.79 -13.78
CA PRO A 128 -1.68 -23.10 -14.41
C PRO A 128 -0.74 -23.04 -15.62
N GLU A 129 0.17 -24.02 -15.68
CA GLU A 129 1.15 -24.12 -16.76
C GLU A 129 0.46 -24.25 -18.14
N GLY A 130 1.01 -23.56 -19.13
CA GLY A 130 0.52 -23.61 -20.49
C GLY A 130 -0.69 -22.75 -20.83
N LEU A 131 -1.41 -22.17 -19.85
CA LEU A 131 -2.59 -21.34 -20.10
C LEU A 131 -2.29 -20.16 -21.02
N LEU A 132 -1.24 -19.42 -20.74
CA LEU A 132 -0.83 -18.28 -21.57
C LEU A 132 -0.31 -18.70 -22.94
N ASP A 133 0.33 -19.87 -23.06
CA ASP A 133 0.83 -20.37 -24.33
C ASP A 133 -0.31 -20.91 -25.19
N GLN A 134 -1.34 -21.54 -24.60
CA GLN A 134 -2.57 -21.88 -25.32
C GLN A 134 -3.27 -20.64 -25.86
N ALA A 135 -3.44 -19.59 -25.04
CA ALA A 135 -4.03 -18.33 -25.49
C ALA A 135 -3.22 -17.70 -26.65
N ARG A 136 -1.89 -17.74 -26.60
CA ARG A 136 -1.02 -17.27 -27.69
C ARG A 136 -1.22 -18.08 -28.98
N ARG A 137 -1.28 -19.40 -28.87
CA ARG A 137 -1.54 -20.30 -30.03
C ARG A 137 -2.89 -20.03 -30.67
N LEU A 138 -3.89 -19.60 -29.88
CA LEU A 138 -5.21 -19.19 -30.37
C LEU A 138 -5.23 -17.75 -30.91
N GLY A 139 -4.07 -17.09 -31.03
CA GLY A 139 -3.93 -15.76 -31.60
C GLY A 139 -4.22 -14.61 -30.63
N ALA A 140 -4.17 -14.84 -29.32
CA ALA A 140 -4.34 -13.76 -28.35
C ALA A 140 -3.21 -12.72 -28.42
N GLY A 141 -3.58 -11.47 -28.63
CA GLY A 141 -2.66 -10.32 -28.62
C GLY A 141 -2.20 -9.95 -27.21
N ARG A 142 -1.21 -9.04 -27.11
CA ARG A 142 -0.60 -8.63 -25.83
C ARG A 142 -1.62 -8.12 -24.81
N ALA A 143 -2.58 -7.29 -25.24
CA ALA A 143 -3.62 -6.77 -24.35
C ALA A 143 -4.56 -7.89 -23.85
N GLN A 144 -4.90 -8.84 -24.69
CA GLN A 144 -5.75 -9.98 -24.33
C GLN A 144 -5.04 -10.91 -23.33
N LEU A 145 -3.72 -11.13 -23.50
CA LEU A 145 -2.91 -11.88 -22.55
C LEU A 145 -2.80 -11.16 -21.20
N ALA A 146 -2.64 -9.83 -21.18
CA ALA A 146 -2.62 -9.05 -19.96
C ALA A 146 -3.96 -9.15 -19.19
N VAL A 147 -5.09 -9.00 -19.90
CA VAL A 147 -6.42 -9.14 -19.31
C VAL A 147 -6.64 -10.57 -18.78
N LEU A 148 -6.24 -11.60 -19.53
CA LEU A 148 -6.32 -12.99 -19.10
C LEU A 148 -5.49 -13.21 -17.83
N ALA A 149 -4.24 -12.75 -17.82
CA ALA A 149 -3.34 -12.88 -16.67
C ALA A 149 -3.90 -12.20 -15.42
N LEU A 150 -4.43 -10.96 -15.55
CA LEU A 150 -5.05 -10.24 -14.43
C LEU A 150 -6.29 -10.95 -13.88
N ARG A 151 -7.08 -11.56 -14.76
CA ARG A 151 -8.27 -12.31 -14.35
C ARG A 151 -7.94 -13.60 -13.61
N GLU A 152 -6.99 -14.36 -14.14
CA GLU A 152 -6.56 -15.61 -13.51
C GLU A 152 -5.76 -15.37 -12.24
N ALA A 153 -4.83 -14.41 -12.25
CA ALA A 153 -4.00 -14.05 -11.10
C ALA A 153 -4.68 -13.08 -10.12
N ARG A 154 -5.98 -12.77 -10.29
CA ARG A 154 -6.69 -11.71 -9.54
C ARG A 154 -6.49 -11.76 -8.03
N VAL A 155 -6.53 -12.96 -7.43
CA VAL A 155 -6.36 -13.13 -5.98
C VAL A 155 -4.97 -12.68 -5.54
N GLY A 156 -3.93 -13.08 -6.28
CA GLY A 156 -2.56 -12.65 -6.01
C GLY A 156 -2.34 -11.16 -6.28
N VAL A 157 -2.99 -10.61 -7.33
CA VAL A 157 -2.93 -9.16 -7.61
C VAL A 157 -3.62 -8.36 -6.50
N MET A 158 -4.79 -8.80 -6.03
CA MET A 158 -5.47 -8.16 -4.90
C MET A 158 -4.65 -8.29 -3.60
N ALA A 159 -4.03 -9.45 -3.37
CA ALA A 159 -3.12 -9.62 -2.24
C ALA A 159 -1.93 -8.65 -2.30
N ALA A 160 -1.36 -8.42 -3.49
CA ALA A 160 -0.29 -7.43 -3.69
C ALA A 160 -0.75 -6.01 -3.36
N VAL A 161 -1.96 -5.62 -3.78
CA VAL A 161 -2.56 -4.30 -3.48
C VAL A 161 -2.79 -4.12 -1.99
N ILE A 162 -3.35 -5.15 -1.32
CA ILE A 162 -3.61 -5.08 0.13
C ILE A 162 -2.28 -5.05 0.91
N ALA A 163 -1.26 -5.81 0.49
CA ALA A 163 0.06 -5.77 1.09
C ALA A 163 0.71 -4.38 0.96
N ALA A 164 0.59 -3.75 -0.22
CA ALA A 164 1.06 -2.38 -0.44
C ALA A 164 0.32 -1.37 0.46
N ALA A 165 -1.01 -1.49 0.59
CA ALA A 165 -1.81 -0.63 1.47
C ALA A 165 -1.48 -0.83 2.96
N ALA A 166 -1.32 -2.08 3.40
CA ALA A 166 -0.95 -2.40 4.77
C ALA A 166 0.44 -1.85 5.12
N SER A 167 1.42 -1.99 4.20
CA SER A 167 2.74 -1.38 4.35
C SER A 167 2.65 0.13 4.49
N ALA A 168 1.81 0.79 3.67
CA ALA A 168 1.63 2.24 3.74
C ALA A 168 0.99 2.73 5.05
N VAL A 169 0.10 1.96 5.68
CA VAL A 169 -0.50 2.33 6.98
C VAL A 169 0.48 2.17 8.13
N SER A 170 1.32 1.13 8.07
CA SER A 170 2.25 0.81 9.15
C SER A 170 3.57 1.60 9.10
N GLU A 171 3.82 2.31 7.99
CA GLU A 171 5.08 3.02 7.77
C GLU A 171 5.11 4.35 8.55
N VAL A 172 6.19 4.55 9.29
CA VAL A 172 6.39 5.71 10.17
C VAL A 172 7.57 6.57 9.74
N GLY A 173 8.73 5.94 9.60
CA GLY A 173 10.00 6.64 9.51
C GLY A 173 10.13 7.53 8.27
N ALA A 174 9.77 7.02 7.10
CA ALA A 174 9.81 7.79 5.87
C ALA A 174 8.83 8.95 5.91
N VAL A 175 7.62 8.71 6.44
CA VAL A 175 6.53 9.69 6.47
C VAL A 175 6.85 10.86 7.37
N ILE A 176 7.35 10.58 8.59
CA ILE A 176 7.77 11.63 9.54
C ILE A 176 8.88 12.48 8.93
N LEU A 177 9.89 11.84 8.32
CA LEU A 177 11.03 12.58 7.74
C LEU A 177 10.60 13.57 6.66
N VAL A 178 9.74 13.17 5.74
CA VAL A 178 9.35 14.03 4.61
C VAL A 178 8.14 14.89 4.90
N GLY A 179 7.29 14.51 5.86
CA GLY A 179 6.05 15.19 6.23
C GLY A 179 6.19 16.16 7.39
N GLY A 180 7.20 15.97 8.27
CA GLY A 180 7.43 16.81 9.45
C GLY A 180 6.49 16.55 10.63
N ASN A 181 5.58 15.57 10.54
CA ASN A 181 4.65 15.15 11.60
C ASN A 181 3.91 16.32 12.29
N THR A 182 3.32 17.20 11.49
CA THR A 182 2.60 18.38 12.02
C THR A 182 1.15 18.01 12.31
N GLU A 183 0.69 18.27 13.54
CA GLU A 183 -0.69 18.07 14.01
C GLU A 183 -1.70 18.69 13.02
N ASP A 184 -2.82 18.01 12.79
CA ASP A 184 -3.90 18.36 11.86
C ASP A 184 -3.52 18.51 10.38
N HIS A 185 -2.23 18.36 10.01
CA HIS A 185 -1.77 18.54 8.63
C HIS A 185 -1.08 17.30 8.04
N THR A 186 0.03 16.87 8.62
CA THR A 186 0.87 15.78 8.09
C THR A 186 1.04 14.63 9.07
N GLU A 187 0.43 14.72 10.23
CA GLU A 187 0.52 13.72 11.27
C GLU A 187 -0.32 12.49 10.91
N THR A 188 0.30 11.32 11.05
CA THR A 188 -0.36 10.02 10.88
C THR A 188 -0.66 9.39 12.24
N LEU A 189 -1.55 8.37 12.27
CA LEU A 189 -1.83 7.62 13.51
C LEU A 189 -0.56 7.14 14.21
N VAL A 190 0.41 6.63 13.45
CA VAL A 190 1.65 6.13 14.05
C VAL A 190 2.59 7.28 14.44
N GLY A 191 2.60 8.37 13.67
CA GLY A 191 3.33 9.59 14.03
C GLY A 191 2.84 10.20 15.33
N GLY A 192 1.52 10.33 15.48
CA GLY A 192 0.88 10.82 16.68
C GLY A 192 1.06 9.90 17.89
N LEU A 193 1.07 8.57 17.70
CA LEU A 193 1.40 7.63 18.76
C LEU A 193 2.81 7.84 19.30
N LEU A 194 3.79 8.11 18.43
CA LEU A 194 5.16 8.39 18.88
C LEU A 194 5.27 9.71 19.66
N GLU A 195 4.53 10.73 19.24
CA GLU A 195 4.52 12.03 19.91
C GLU A 195 3.81 12.00 21.26
N GLN A 196 2.77 11.18 21.38
CA GLN A 196 1.96 11.01 22.60
C GLN A 196 2.53 9.97 23.58
N LEU A 197 3.73 9.44 23.30
CA LEU A 197 4.37 8.45 24.15
C LEU A 197 4.88 9.13 25.45
N ASP A 198 4.14 8.96 26.55
CA ASP A 198 4.49 9.49 27.85
C ASP A 198 4.88 8.33 28.80
N PRO A 199 6.10 8.35 29.39
CA PRO A 199 6.52 7.37 30.39
C PRO A 199 5.64 7.31 31.65
N ASN A 200 4.87 8.38 31.94
CA ASN A 200 4.03 8.48 33.11
C ASN A 200 2.60 7.91 32.90
N GLY A 201 2.24 7.54 31.69
CA GLY A 201 0.96 6.90 31.41
C GLY A 201 0.41 7.19 30.02
N ALA A 202 -0.59 6.39 29.59
CA ALA A 202 -1.24 6.54 28.31
C ALA A 202 -2.34 7.63 28.39
N SER A 203 -2.27 8.63 27.52
CA SER A 203 -3.34 9.62 27.36
C SER A 203 -4.55 9.02 26.62
N ALA A 204 -5.73 9.64 26.74
CA ALA A 204 -6.93 9.23 25.99
C ALA A 204 -6.71 9.31 24.46
N ASN A 205 -5.98 10.33 23.98
CA ASN A 205 -5.63 10.46 22.57
C ASN A 205 -4.72 9.32 22.10
N PHE A 206 -3.69 8.97 22.91
CA PHE A 206 -2.81 7.82 22.60
C PHE A 206 -3.62 6.53 22.46
N LEU A 207 -4.49 6.24 23.45
CA LEU A 207 -5.33 5.03 23.42
C LEU A 207 -6.31 5.04 22.24
N ALA A 208 -6.94 6.18 21.93
CA ALA A 208 -7.83 6.31 20.79
C ALA A 208 -7.11 6.07 19.47
N MET A 209 -5.91 6.66 19.26
CA MET A 209 -5.12 6.43 18.06
C MET A 209 -4.62 4.99 17.95
N ALA A 210 -4.23 4.35 19.05
CA ALA A 210 -3.82 2.95 19.07
C ALA A 210 -4.99 2.02 18.66
N ILE A 211 -6.20 2.29 19.19
CA ILE A 211 -7.40 1.53 18.83
C ILE A 211 -7.75 1.74 17.35
N LEU A 212 -7.75 2.99 16.86
CA LEU A 212 -8.05 3.28 15.46
C LEU A 212 -7.03 2.61 14.53
N LEU A 213 -5.74 2.65 14.87
CA LEU A 213 -4.70 1.97 14.10
C LEU A 213 -4.94 0.45 14.07
N ALA A 214 -5.23 -0.15 15.22
CA ALA A 214 -5.56 -1.58 15.30
C ALA A 214 -6.78 -1.94 14.44
N VAL A 215 -7.84 -1.13 14.47
CA VAL A 215 -9.03 -1.32 13.64
C VAL A 215 -8.68 -1.24 12.15
N VAL A 216 -7.91 -0.25 11.72
CA VAL A 216 -7.49 -0.12 10.32
C VAL A 216 -6.69 -1.33 9.86
N ILE A 217 -5.73 -1.80 10.67
CA ILE A 217 -4.93 -3.00 10.36
C ILE A 217 -5.83 -4.25 10.29
N VAL A 218 -6.72 -4.45 11.27
CA VAL A 218 -7.64 -5.60 11.29
C VAL A 218 -8.55 -5.59 10.07
N VAL A 219 -9.07 -4.44 9.66
CA VAL A 219 -9.88 -4.30 8.44
C VAL A 219 -9.07 -4.67 7.21
N LEU A 220 -7.84 -4.18 7.06
CA LEU A 220 -6.98 -4.50 5.92
C LEU A 220 -6.62 -6.00 5.87
N VAL A 221 -6.24 -6.59 7.00
CA VAL A 221 -5.93 -8.03 7.11
C VAL A 221 -7.19 -8.87 6.87
N GLY A 222 -8.33 -8.44 7.40
CA GLY A 222 -9.62 -9.09 7.18
C GLY A 222 -10.02 -9.06 5.70
N LEU A 223 -9.86 -7.94 5.02
CA LEU A 223 -10.08 -7.85 3.57
C LEU A 223 -9.16 -8.80 2.79
N LEU A 224 -7.88 -8.91 3.19
CA LEU A 224 -6.95 -9.87 2.58
C LEU A 224 -7.46 -11.31 2.76
N ALA A 225 -7.87 -11.69 3.97
CA ALA A 225 -8.39 -13.02 4.25
C ALA A 225 -9.67 -13.34 3.43
N ILE A 226 -10.60 -12.38 3.33
CA ILE A 226 -11.82 -12.51 2.53
C ILE A 226 -11.46 -12.70 1.05
N VAL A 227 -10.56 -11.89 0.52
CA VAL A 227 -10.11 -11.98 -0.88
C VAL A 227 -9.48 -13.34 -1.18
N GLN A 228 -8.66 -13.86 -0.27
CA GLN A 228 -8.05 -15.19 -0.41
C GLN A 228 -9.09 -16.32 -0.40
N GLN A 229 -10.12 -16.21 0.44
CA GLN A 229 -11.20 -17.22 0.51
C GLN A 229 -12.14 -17.17 -0.71
N LEU A 230 -12.44 -15.99 -1.23
CA LEU A 230 -13.31 -15.83 -2.40
C LEU A 230 -12.62 -16.22 -3.72
N GLY A 231 -11.30 -16.33 -3.74
CA GLY A 231 -10.50 -16.60 -4.93
C GLY A 231 -10.92 -17.81 -5.75
N PRO A 232 -11.13 -18.99 -5.16
CA PRO A 232 -11.51 -20.20 -5.90
C PRO A 232 -12.93 -20.16 -6.51
N GLY A 233 -13.84 -19.37 -5.94
CA GLY A 233 -15.27 -19.34 -6.31
C GLY A 233 -15.69 -18.25 -7.31
N LEU A 234 -14.91 -17.20 -7.48
CA LEU A 234 -15.26 -16.06 -8.36
C LEU A 234 -14.98 -16.38 -9.84
N ARG A 235 -15.88 -17.13 -10.49
CA ARG A 235 -15.87 -17.29 -11.95
C ARG A 235 -16.37 -15.98 -12.59
N LEU A 236 -15.43 -15.13 -13.01
CA LEU A 236 -15.80 -13.99 -13.83
C LEU A 236 -16.35 -14.46 -15.20
N PRO A 237 -17.40 -13.83 -15.74
CA PRO A 237 -17.98 -14.23 -17.02
C PRO A 237 -16.91 -14.20 -18.12
N VAL A 238 -16.81 -15.31 -18.85
CA VAL A 238 -15.89 -15.46 -19.98
C VAL A 238 -16.28 -14.43 -21.04
N PRO A 239 -15.34 -13.60 -21.55
CA PRO A 239 -15.64 -12.61 -22.57
C PRO A 239 -16.23 -13.26 -23.82
N ARG A 240 -17.15 -12.58 -24.49
CA ARG A 240 -17.83 -13.06 -25.71
C ARG A 240 -16.86 -13.55 -26.80
N TRP A 241 -15.70 -12.95 -26.94
CA TRP A 241 -14.69 -13.32 -27.94
C TRP A 241 -14.06 -14.71 -27.73
N VAL A 242 -14.11 -15.26 -26.49
CA VAL A 242 -13.67 -16.64 -26.19
C VAL A 242 -14.74 -17.65 -26.58
N ARG A 243 -16.03 -17.27 -26.53
CA ARG A 243 -17.16 -18.17 -26.86
C ARG A 243 -17.39 -18.37 -28.37
N THR A 244 -16.97 -17.46 -29.22
CA THR A 244 -17.35 -17.46 -30.65
C THR A 244 -16.38 -18.21 -31.57
N ARG A 245 -15.32 -18.88 -31.04
CA ARG A 245 -14.38 -19.67 -31.84
C ARG A 245 -14.43 -21.18 -31.59
N GLY A 246 -15.49 -21.68 -31.00
CA GLY A 246 -15.73 -23.12 -30.77
C GLY A 246 -16.96 -23.69 -31.46
N ALA A 247 -17.43 -23.05 -32.55
CA ALA A 247 -18.46 -23.56 -33.43
C ALA A 247 -17.92 -23.65 -34.84
#